data_d94948a087e88c15875222937bbf6cbe
#
_entry.id   d94948a087e88c15875222937bbf6cbe
#
_cell.length_a   1.000
_cell.length_b   1.000
_cell.length_c   1.000
_cell.angle_alpha   90.00
_cell.angle_beta   90.00
_cell.angle_gamma   90.00
#
_symmetry.space_group_name_H-M   'P 1'
#
loop_
_entity.id
_entity.type
_entity.pdbx_description
1 polymer ?
#
loop_
_entity_poly.entity_id
_entity_poly.type
_entity_poly.pdbx_seq_one_letter_code
_entity_poly.pdbx_strand_id
1 'polypeptide(L)'
;ADPSNTIIPPEVIDTPGTDIYLFLRGLGAVGEELVRLFEQDRQSRFVSTAGLVSDEALDRAVAELTNNEVRRQSDVAAVSEVIFSRSNTYALQLVPETTPIGASTGVTFRPITDVVWSEGDASPKTVKVKCETSGSVGNVDAGSISTLPGGLGDTTLSCTNPEPASKGLDRESNDRLLARALDWYKASRRATKSALEFGAKSVGGVTQVTAN
;
A
#
# COMPACT_ATOMS: atom_id res chain seq x y z
N ALA A 1 -19.20 -67.11 13.94
CA ALA A 1 -18.59 -65.73 14.04
C ALA A 1 -17.66 -65.60 12.85
N ASP A 2 -17.85 -64.58 12.02
CA ASP A 2 -17.02 -64.28 10.86
C ASP A 2 -15.67 -63.75 11.37
N PRO A 3 -14.55 -64.40 11.08
CA PRO A 3 -13.22 -63.97 11.55
C PRO A 3 -12.74 -62.65 10.90
N SER A 4 -13.47 -62.13 9.92
CA SER A 4 -13.13 -60.87 9.23
C SER A 4 -13.62 -59.61 9.96
N ASN A 5 -14.44 -59.73 11.00
CA ASN A 5 -14.89 -58.61 11.80
C ASN A 5 -14.09 -58.48 13.10
N THR A 6 -12.83 -58.13 12.97
CA THR A 6 -11.97 -57.83 14.12
C THR A 6 -12.29 -56.43 14.60
N ILE A 7 -13.13 -56.29 15.61
CA ILE A 7 -13.34 -55.01 16.30
C ILE A 7 -12.06 -54.70 17.08
N ILE A 8 -11.39 -53.61 16.72
CA ILE A 8 -10.21 -53.14 17.47
C ILE A 8 -10.68 -52.68 18.84
N PRO A 9 -10.18 -53.26 19.94
CA PRO A 9 -10.59 -52.87 21.28
C PRO A 9 -10.30 -51.36 21.54
N PRO A 10 -11.19 -50.67 22.26
CA PRO A 10 -10.98 -49.26 22.59
C PRO A 10 -9.65 -48.97 23.27
N GLU A 11 -9.15 -49.88 24.08
CA GLU A 11 -7.89 -49.77 24.79
C GLU A 11 -6.68 -49.66 23.85
N VAL A 12 -6.76 -50.27 22.64
CA VAL A 12 -5.70 -50.17 21.62
C VAL A 12 -5.77 -48.83 20.89
N ILE A 13 -6.97 -48.30 20.73
CA ILE A 13 -7.18 -46.99 20.07
C ILE A 13 -6.71 -45.86 20.96
N ASP A 14 -6.98 -45.97 22.28
CA ASP A 14 -6.72 -44.90 23.26
C ASP A 14 -5.35 -45.01 23.92
N THR A 15 -4.54 -46.06 23.63
CA THR A 15 -3.21 -46.21 24.23
C THR A 15 -2.17 -45.33 23.53
N PRO A 16 -1.63 -44.29 24.20
CA PRO A 16 -0.59 -43.44 23.63
C PRO A 16 0.64 -44.21 23.17
N GLY A 17 1.11 -43.95 21.96
CA GLY A 17 2.29 -44.58 21.39
C GLY A 17 2.03 -45.82 20.53
N THR A 18 0.80 -46.31 20.43
CA THR A 18 0.44 -47.34 19.44
C THR A 18 0.35 -46.72 18.05
N ASP A 19 0.68 -47.50 17.01
CA ASP A 19 0.62 -47.02 15.61
C ASP A 19 -0.81 -46.55 15.26
N ILE A 20 -1.82 -47.24 15.75
CA ILE A 20 -3.24 -46.86 15.54
C ILE A 20 -3.56 -45.54 16.22
N TYR A 21 -3.13 -45.34 17.46
CA TYR A 21 -3.30 -44.09 18.19
C TYR A 21 -2.64 -42.91 17.45
N LEU A 22 -1.38 -43.09 17.02
CA LEU A 22 -0.64 -42.06 16.30
C LEU A 22 -1.28 -41.76 14.94
N PHE A 23 -1.79 -42.79 14.23
CA PHE A 23 -2.49 -42.60 12.96
C PHE A 23 -3.80 -41.85 13.13
N LEU A 24 -4.62 -42.21 14.10
CA LEU A 24 -5.90 -41.54 14.38
C LEU A 24 -5.69 -40.09 14.86
N ARG A 25 -4.66 -39.86 15.68
CA ARG A 25 -4.27 -38.50 16.09
C ARG A 25 -3.81 -37.68 14.92
N GLY A 26 -3.02 -38.25 14.00
CA GLY A 26 -2.60 -37.60 12.76
C GLY A 26 -3.79 -37.24 11.87
N LEU A 27 -4.75 -38.15 11.70
CA LEU A 27 -6.00 -37.88 10.96
C LEU A 27 -6.82 -36.76 11.62
N GLY A 28 -6.91 -36.76 12.94
CA GLY A 28 -7.62 -35.73 13.70
C GLY A 28 -6.98 -34.35 13.46
N ALA A 29 -5.66 -34.26 13.57
CA ALA A 29 -4.91 -33.02 13.33
C ALA A 29 -5.10 -32.49 11.89
N VAL A 30 -5.08 -33.38 10.88
CA VAL A 30 -5.37 -33.01 9.48
C VAL A 30 -6.82 -32.55 9.33
N GLY A 31 -7.77 -33.21 9.99
CA GLY A 31 -9.16 -32.82 9.99
C GLY A 31 -9.40 -31.43 10.59
N GLU A 32 -8.80 -31.15 11.73
CA GLU A 32 -8.87 -29.83 12.38
C GLU A 32 -8.28 -28.72 11.47
N GLU A 33 -7.14 -28.98 10.84
CA GLU A 33 -6.53 -28.04 9.90
C GLU A 33 -7.40 -27.80 8.67
N LEU A 34 -8.02 -28.84 8.11
CA LEU A 34 -8.96 -28.68 7.01
C LEU A 34 -10.17 -27.85 7.39
N VAL A 35 -10.77 -28.10 8.57
CA VAL A 35 -11.89 -27.30 9.08
C VAL A 35 -11.48 -25.83 9.22
N ARG A 36 -10.30 -25.57 9.78
CA ARG A 36 -9.75 -24.23 9.93
C ARG A 36 -9.56 -23.54 8.57
N LEU A 37 -9.02 -24.24 7.57
CA LEU A 37 -8.84 -23.72 6.22
C LEU A 37 -10.18 -23.44 5.52
N PHE A 38 -11.17 -24.32 5.65
CA PHE A 38 -12.51 -24.08 5.12
C PHE A 38 -13.20 -22.87 5.77
N GLU A 39 -13.07 -22.71 7.07
CA GLU A 39 -13.63 -21.56 7.77
C GLU A 39 -12.95 -20.26 7.34
N GLN A 40 -11.63 -20.27 7.20
CA GLN A 40 -10.86 -19.12 6.70
C GLN A 40 -11.24 -18.79 5.25
N ASP A 41 -11.37 -19.77 4.35
CA ASP A 41 -11.83 -19.57 2.98
C ASP A 41 -13.26 -19.00 2.96
N ARG A 42 -14.15 -19.55 3.76
CA ARG A 42 -15.52 -19.04 3.91
C ARG A 42 -15.54 -17.58 4.36
N GLN A 43 -14.76 -17.23 5.41
CA GLN A 43 -14.68 -15.86 5.92
C GLN A 43 -14.09 -14.89 4.90
N SER A 44 -13.11 -15.33 4.11
CA SER A 44 -12.48 -14.50 3.10
C SER A 44 -13.39 -14.11 1.94
N ARG A 45 -14.47 -14.85 1.72
CA ARG A 45 -15.45 -14.60 0.64
C ARG A 45 -16.51 -13.56 1.01
N PHE A 46 -16.66 -13.22 2.29
CA PHE A 46 -17.61 -12.21 2.73
C PHE A 46 -16.91 -10.88 3.00
N VAL A 47 -17.38 -9.82 2.36
CA VAL A 47 -16.82 -8.46 2.53
C VAL A 47 -16.77 -8.04 3.99
N SER A 48 -17.76 -8.43 4.80
CA SER A 48 -17.82 -8.10 6.23
C SER A 48 -16.75 -8.78 7.09
N THR A 49 -16.18 -9.90 6.66
CA THR A 49 -15.22 -10.71 7.43
C THR A 49 -13.88 -10.87 6.75
N ALA A 50 -13.79 -10.59 5.44
CA ALA A 50 -12.56 -10.77 4.67
C ALA A 50 -11.39 -9.94 5.23
N GLY A 51 -11.65 -8.72 5.73
CA GLY A 51 -10.65 -7.87 6.36
C GLY A 51 -10.09 -8.41 7.69
N LEU A 52 -10.77 -9.38 8.31
CA LEU A 52 -10.26 -10.08 9.51
C LEU A 52 -9.25 -11.18 9.14
N VAL A 53 -9.25 -11.62 7.89
CA VAL A 53 -8.33 -12.65 7.38
C VAL A 53 -7.07 -11.99 6.82
N SER A 54 -7.22 -11.10 5.84
CA SER A 54 -6.13 -10.29 5.28
C SER A 54 -6.68 -9.13 4.44
N ASP A 55 -5.81 -8.15 4.16
CA ASP A 55 -6.13 -7.04 3.26
C ASP A 55 -6.44 -7.54 1.84
N GLU A 56 -5.67 -8.52 1.34
CA GLU A 56 -5.86 -9.11 0.01
C GLU A 56 -7.20 -9.84 -0.11
N ALA A 57 -7.63 -10.50 0.98
CA ALA A 57 -8.94 -11.17 1.03
C ALA A 57 -10.07 -10.13 0.94
N LEU A 58 -9.95 -9.01 1.65
CA LEU A 58 -10.90 -7.91 1.57
C LEU A 58 -10.91 -7.27 0.17
N ASP A 59 -9.75 -7.01 -0.40
CA ASP A 59 -9.61 -6.42 -1.74
C ASP A 59 -10.28 -7.30 -2.79
N ARG A 60 -10.11 -8.63 -2.69
CA ARG A 60 -10.77 -9.59 -3.58
C ARG A 60 -12.28 -9.59 -3.39
N ALA A 61 -12.75 -9.67 -2.13
CA ALA A 61 -14.18 -9.71 -1.84
C ALA A 61 -14.89 -8.43 -2.30
N VAL A 62 -14.27 -7.25 -2.14
CA VAL A 62 -14.79 -5.97 -2.62
C VAL A 62 -14.79 -5.94 -4.15
N ALA A 63 -13.73 -6.39 -4.80
CA ALA A 63 -13.65 -6.43 -6.26
C ALA A 63 -14.73 -7.37 -6.86
N GLU A 64 -14.95 -8.53 -6.27
CA GLU A 64 -16.00 -9.47 -6.68
C GLU A 64 -17.40 -8.87 -6.49
N LEU A 65 -17.67 -8.28 -5.31
CA LEU A 65 -18.96 -7.63 -5.02
C LEU A 65 -19.29 -6.50 -5.97
N THR A 66 -18.29 -5.71 -6.36
CA THR A 66 -18.46 -4.50 -7.16
C THR A 66 -18.14 -4.69 -8.63
N ASN A 67 -17.95 -5.92 -9.08
CA ASN A 67 -17.55 -6.27 -10.44
C ASN A 67 -16.30 -5.49 -10.90
N ASN A 68 -15.30 -5.37 -10.01
CA ASN A 68 -14.05 -4.63 -10.18
C ASN A 68 -14.17 -3.09 -10.32
N GLU A 69 -15.33 -2.50 -10.07
CA GLU A 69 -15.51 -1.05 -10.11
C GLU A 69 -14.92 -0.34 -8.89
N VAL A 70 -14.91 -1.00 -7.73
CA VAL A 70 -14.26 -0.47 -6.51
C VAL A 70 -13.02 -1.29 -6.21
N ARG A 71 -11.87 -0.62 -6.21
CA ARG A 71 -10.58 -1.19 -5.82
C ARG A 71 -9.92 -0.31 -4.79
N ARG A 72 -9.11 -0.89 -3.92
CA ARG A 72 -8.35 -0.12 -2.93
C ARG A 72 -7.48 0.94 -3.61
N GLN A 73 -7.50 2.15 -3.07
CA GLN A 73 -6.59 3.20 -3.48
C GLN A 73 -5.19 2.90 -2.93
N SER A 74 -4.22 2.86 -3.84
CA SER A 74 -2.82 2.68 -3.48
C SER A 74 -2.25 3.93 -2.82
N ASP A 75 -1.21 3.73 -2.04
CA ASP A 75 -0.36 4.80 -1.54
C ASP A 75 0.28 5.58 -2.69
N VAL A 76 0.46 6.86 -2.48
CA VAL A 76 1.07 7.78 -3.45
C VAL A 76 2.27 8.45 -2.79
N ALA A 77 3.39 8.49 -3.50
CA ALA A 77 4.57 9.18 -3.02
C ALA A 77 4.42 10.71 -3.13
N ALA A 78 4.90 11.42 -2.13
CA ALA A 78 4.94 12.87 -2.14
C ALA A 78 5.89 13.39 -3.23
N VAL A 79 5.59 14.55 -3.77
CA VAL A 79 6.42 15.27 -4.73
C VAL A 79 6.68 16.70 -4.26
N SER A 80 7.83 17.22 -4.64
CA SER A 80 8.22 18.60 -4.36
C SER A 80 9.05 19.15 -5.51
N GLU A 81 9.25 20.45 -5.54
CA GLU A 81 10.27 21.10 -6.35
C GLU A 81 11.45 21.45 -5.45
N VAL A 82 12.65 21.11 -5.88
CA VAL A 82 13.89 21.39 -5.17
C VAL A 82 14.77 22.27 -6.05
N ILE A 83 15.31 23.32 -5.44
CA ILE A 83 16.28 24.22 -6.06
C ILE A 83 17.66 23.75 -5.64
N PHE A 84 18.48 23.40 -6.62
CA PHE A 84 19.89 23.14 -6.44
C PHE A 84 20.68 24.40 -6.76
N SER A 85 21.65 24.73 -5.93
CA SER A 85 22.54 25.88 -6.09
C SER A 85 23.97 25.46 -5.90
N ARG A 86 24.91 26.06 -6.66
CA ARG A 86 26.34 25.87 -6.50
C ARG A 86 27.09 27.21 -6.67
N SER A 87 28.26 27.30 -6.07
CA SER A 87 29.16 28.46 -6.26
C SER A 87 30.35 28.13 -7.15
N ASN A 88 30.66 26.86 -7.34
CA ASN A 88 31.75 26.39 -8.19
C ASN A 88 31.31 26.39 -9.66
N THR A 89 32.10 27.08 -10.51
CA THR A 89 31.82 27.16 -11.96
C THR A 89 32.85 26.41 -12.81
N TYR A 90 33.90 25.88 -12.22
CA TYR A 90 35.06 25.34 -12.94
C TYR A 90 34.87 23.97 -13.58
N ALA A 91 33.84 23.24 -13.22
CA ALA A 91 33.64 21.89 -13.72
C ALA A 91 32.18 21.61 -14.11
N LEU A 92 32.01 20.69 -15.04
CA LEU A 92 30.72 20.06 -15.29
C LEU A 92 30.23 19.40 -14.00
N GLN A 93 29.02 19.69 -13.56
CA GLN A 93 28.39 19.05 -12.42
C GLN A 93 27.13 18.32 -12.85
N LEU A 94 27.01 17.09 -12.42
CA LEU A 94 25.84 16.24 -12.63
C LEU A 94 25.29 15.80 -11.28
N VAL A 95 23.98 15.96 -11.08
CA VAL A 95 23.21 15.30 -10.02
C VAL A 95 22.28 14.32 -10.72
N PRO A 96 22.61 13.02 -10.73
CA PRO A 96 21.80 11.99 -11.36
C PRO A 96 20.41 11.86 -10.72
N GLU A 97 19.44 11.39 -11.47
CA GLU A 97 18.10 11.04 -10.96
C GLU A 97 18.13 9.99 -9.84
N THR A 98 19.21 9.18 -9.79
CA THR A 98 19.40 8.18 -8.74
C THR A 98 19.92 8.73 -7.42
N THR A 99 20.26 10.04 -7.36
CA THR A 99 20.84 10.66 -6.17
C THR A 99 19.83 10.73 -5.02
N PRO A 100 20.10 10.12 -3.86
CA PRO A 100 19.25 10.26 -2.70
C PRO A 100 19.43 11.64 -2.06
N ILE A 101 18.34 12.36 -1.83
CA ILE A 101 18.30 13.65 -1.16
C ILE A 101 17.55 13.48 0.15
N GLY A 102 18.21 13.77 1.26
CA GLY A 102 17.63 13.61 2.58
C GLY A 102 16.80 14.83 3.00
N ALA A 103 15.67 14.54 3.66
CA ALA A 103 14.92 15.53 4.41
C ALA A 103 15.29 15.48 5.89
N SER A 104 15.10 16.58 6.61
CA SER A 104 15.33 16.67 8.07
C SER A 104 14.50 15.68 8.89
N THR A 105 13.41 15.19 8.31
CA THR A 105 12.53 14.15 8.89
C THR A 105 13.07 12.73 8.72
N GLY A 106 14.23 12.55 8.06
CA GLY A 106 14.81 11.25 7.76
C GLY A 106 14.26 10.57 6.49
N VAL A 107 13.37 11.22 5.77
CA VAL A 107 12.78 10.71 4.53
C VAL A 107 13.69 11.05 3.35
N THR A 108 13.78 10.15 2.37
CA THR A 108 14.63 10.30 1.18
C THR A 108 13.79 10.61 -0.05
N PHE A 109 14.29 11.56 -0.84
CA PHE A 109 13.73 11.94 -2.14
C PHE A 109 14.73 11.65 -3.25
N ARG A 110 14.24 11.49 -4.47
CA ARG A 110 15.08 11.41 -5.69
C ARG A 110 14.61 12.40 -6.74
N PRO A 111 15.53 13.01 -7.49
CA PRO A 111 15.17 13.79 -8.66
C PRO A 111 14.44 12.93 -9.69
N ILE A 112 13.48 13.52 -10.41
CA ILE A 112 12.78 12.80 -11.49
C ILE A 112 13.61 12.85 -12.79
N THR A 113 14.51 13.83 -12.88
CA THR A 113 15.41 14.01 -14.03
C THR A 113 16.79 14.42 -13.53
N ASP A 114 17.81 14.11 -14.32
CA ASP A 114 19.18 14.57 -14.06
C ASP A 114 19.27 16.09 -14.04
N VAL A 115 20.11 16.63 -13.13
CA VAL A 115 20.40 18.05 -13.06
C VAL A 115 21.85 18.26 -13.51
N VAL A 116 22.03 19.06 -14.57
CA VAL A 116 23.34 19.25 -15.20
C VAL A 116 23.70 20.72 -15.24
N TRP A 117 24.93 21.05 -14.84
CA TRP A 117 25.58 22.36 -15.06
C TRP A 117 26.75 22.18 -15.98
N SER A 118 26.86 23.06 -16.97
CA SER A 118 28.02 23.18 -17.79
C SER A 118 29.14 23.94 -17.06
N GLU A 119 30.37 23.85 -17.56
CA GLU A 119 31.47 24.69 -17.11
C GLU A 119 31.10 26.17 -17.28
N GLY A 120 31.38 26.97 -16.28
CA GLY A 120 31.02 28.39 -16.24
C GLY A 120 29.60 28.70 -15.75
N ASP A 121 28.70 27.71 -15.64
CA ASP A 121 27.33 27.90 -15.19
C ASP A 121 27.20 27.63 -13.67
N ALA A 122 26.78 28.63 -12.91
CA ALA A 122 26.42 28.49 -11.49
C ALA A 122 24.95 28.83 -11.21
N SER A 123 24.13 28.95 -12.26
CA SER A 123 22.71 29.29 -12.12
C SER A 123 21.98 28.23 -11.30
N PRO A 124 21.08 28.63 -10.39
CA PRO A 124 20.23 27.68 -9.71
C PRO A 124 19.40 26.83 -10.69
N LYS A 125 19.29 25.55 -10.42
CA LYS A 125 18.46 24.62 -11.22
C LYS A 125 17.33 24.11 -10.36
N THR A 126 16.10 24.22 -10.87
CA THR A 126 14.91 23.67 -10.21
C THR A 126 14.54 22.34 -10.85
N VAL A 127 14.32 21.33 -10.02
CA VAL A 127 13.92 20.01 -10.49
C VAL A 127 12.82 19.44 -9.58
N LYS A 128 11.95 18.65 -10.15
CA LYS A 128 10.96 17.88 -9.39
C LYS A 128 11.62 16.67 -8.75
N VAL A 129 11.31 16.46 -7.48
CA VAL A 129 11.73 15.29 -6.72
C VAL A 129 10.53 14.49 -6.25
N LYS A 130 10.74 13.19 -6.11
CA LYS A 130 9.73 12.25 -5.63
C LYS A 130 10.26 11.53 -4.39
N CYS A 131 9.43 11.39 -3.37
CA CYS A 131 9.76 10.62 -2.18
C CYS A 131 9.93 9.13 -2.54
N GLU A 132 10.95 8.48 -1.99
CA GLU A 132 11.13 7.03 -2.17
C GLU A 132 10.08 6.22 -1.44
N THR A 133 9.66 6.71 -0.28
CA THR A 133 8.61 6.08 0.51
C THR A 133 7.27 6.69 0.14
N SER A 134 6.34 5.86 -0.32
CA SER A 134 4.96 6.29 -0.55
C SER A 134 4.27 6.56 0.78
N GLY A 135 3.22 7.36 0.72
CA GLY A 135 2.43 7.73 1.89
C GLY A 135 2.57 9.19 2.29
N SER A 136 1.79 9.57 3.29
CA SER A 136 1.76 10.91 3.85
C SER A 136 3.07 11.30 4.55
N VAL A 137 3.91 10.33 4.91
CA VAL A 137 5.23 10.54 5.52
C VAL A 137 6.16 11.40 4.67
N GLY A 138 5.98 11.38 3.35
CA GLY A 138 6.72 12.21 2.41
C GLY A 138 6.25 13.67 2.33
N ASN A 139 5.14 14.04 2.96
CA ASN A 139 4.68 15.43 3.00
C ASN A 139 5.48 16.19 4.06
N VAL A 140 6.57 16.83 3.64
CA VAL A 140 7.50 17.55 4.52
C VAL A 140 7.43 19.04 4.26
N ASP A 141 7.77 19.85 5.28
CA ASP A 141 7.72 21.30 5.22
C ASP A 141 8.74 21.89 4.24
N ALA A 142 8.52 23.14 3.86
CA ALA A 142 9.48 23.93 3.08
C ALA A 142 10.83 23.99 3.82
N GLY A 143 11.93 23.92 3.06
CA GLY A 143 13.30 23.92 3.60
C GLY A 143 13.76 22.62 4.25
N SER A 144 12.88 21.62 4.35
CA SER A 144 13.20 20.33 4.99
C SER A 144 14.11 19.44 4.13
N ILE A 145 14.01 19.53 2.80
CA ILE A 145 14.82 18.75 1.86
C ILE A 145 16.12 19.51 1.58
N SER A 146 17.18 19.16 2.31
CA SER A 146 18.42 19.95 2.30
C SER A 146 19.70 19.13 2.36
N THR A 147 19.62 17.80 2.53
CA THR A 147 20.80 16.96 2.71
C THR A 147 21.16 16.24 1.43
N LEU A 148 22.37 16.49 0.92
CA LEU A 148 22.93 15.79 -0.23
C LEU A 148 23.91 14.70 0.23
N PRO A 149 24.02 13.57 -0.48
CA PRO A 149 25.03 12.57 -0.20
C PRO A 149 26.43 13.13 -0.47
N GLY A 150 27.42 12.66 0.27
CA GLY A 150 28.81 12.92 -0.04
C GLY A 150 29.21 12.29 -1.39
N GLY A 151 30.23 12.87 -2.04
CA GLY A 151 30.81 12.28 -3.25
C GLY A 151 30.26 12.79 -4.58
N LEU A 152 29.40 13.84 -4.57
CA LEU A 152 28.93 14.48 -5.81
C LEU A 152 30.01 15.36 -6.50
N GLY A 153 31.21 15.41 -5.94
CA GLY A 153 32.37 16.11 -6.53
C GLY A 153 32.41 17.61 -6.26
N ASP A 154 31.29 18.27 -6.11
CA ASP A 154 31.21 19.71 -5.79
C ASP A 154 30.74 19.90 -4.35
N THR A 155 31.64 20.36 -3.49
CA THR A 155 31.37 20.64 -2.07
C THR A 155 30.55 21.92 -1.84
N THR A 156 30.37 22.75 -2.87
CA THR A 156 29.57 23.99 -2.81
C THR A 156 28.12 23.76 -3.20
N LEU A 157 27.80 22.54 -3.65
CA LEU A 157 26.43 22.15 -4.03
C LEU A 157 25.52 22.10 -2.81
N SER A 158 24.41 22.77 -2.91
CA SER A 158 23.35 22.77 -1.90
C SER A 158 21.98 22.57 -2.56
N CYS A 159 21.02 22.13 -1.78
CA CYS A 159 19.64 21.98 -2.24
C CYS A 159 18.65 22.47 -1.18
N THR A 160 17.49 22.92 -1.61
CA THR A 160 16.37 23.26 -0.72
C THR A 160 15.05 23.16 -1.48
N ASN A 161 13.98 22.82 -0.78
CA ASN A 161 12.61 22.91 -1.30
C ASN A 161 11.97 24.21 -0.81
N PRO A 162 11.66 25.17 -1.71
CA PRO A 162 11.03 26.43 -1.31
C PRO A 162 9.58 26.26 -0.85
N GLU A 163 8.91 25.25 -1.37
CA GLU A 163 7.53 24.90 -1.04
C GLU A 163 7.46 23.55 -0.35
N PRO A 164 6.43 23.30 0.49
CA PRO A 164 6.23 21.98 1.12
C PRO A 164 6.08 20.87 0.09
N ALA A 165 6.66 19.71 0.37
CA ALA A 165 6.32 18.50 -0.37
C ALA A 165 4.88 18.08 -0.08
N SER A 166 4.17 17.67 -1.10
CA SER A 166 2.74 17.37 -1.01
C SER A 166 2.33 16.20 -1.89
N LYS A 167 1.04 15.85 -1.87
CA LYS A 167 0.42 14.76 -2.64
C LYS A 167 0.81 13.35 -2.18
N GLY A 168 1.58 13.20 -1.10
CA GLY A 168 1.76 11.91 -0.45
C GLY A 168 0.44 11.47 0.19
N LEU A 169 -0.01 10.28 -0.16
CA LEU A 169 -1.24 9.68 0.37
C LEU A 169 -0.94 8.28 0.86
N ASP A 170 -1.45 7.95 2.03
CA ASP A 170 -1.36 6.60 2.56
C ASP A 170 -2.31 5.66 1.81
N ARG A 171 -1.98 4.37 1.82
CA ARG A 171 -2.87 3.33 1.32
C ARG A 171 -4.23 3.42 2.03
N GLU A 172 -5.29 3.27 1.27
CA GLU A 172 -6.65 3.30 1.81
C GLU A 172 -6.85 2.23 2.88
N SER A 173 -7.41 2.64 4.03
CA SER A 173 -7.73 1.71 5.12
C SER A 173 -8.91 0.79 4.76
N ASN A 174 -9.02 -0.34 5.48
CA ASN A 174 -10.10 -1.29 5.30
C ASN A 174 -11.48 -0.65 5.50
N ASP A 175 -11.61 0.22 6.51
CA ASP A 175 -12.87 0.91 6.79
C ASP A 175 -13.29 1.84 5.65
N ARG A 176 -12.34 2.56 5.05
CA ARG A 176 -12.62 3.46 3.92
C ARG A 176 -13.00 2.67 2.67
N LEU A 177 -12.29 1.59 2.39
CA LEU A 177 -12.61 0.69 1.28
C LEU A 177 -14.02 0.09 1.43
N LEU A 178 -14.35 -0.39 2.63
CA LEU A 178 -15.69 -0.91 2.95
C LEU A 178 -16.77 0.15 2.79
N ALA A 179 -16.55 1.36 3.28
CA ALA A 179 -17.49 2.47 3.13
C ALA A 179 -17.76 2.78 1.65
N ARG A 180 -16.71 2.84 0.81
CA ARG A 180 -16.85 3.04 -0.63
C ARG A 180 -17.58 1.89 -1.33
N ALA A 181 -17.31 0.64 -0.93
CA ALA A 181 -18.01 -0.52 -1.48
C ALA A 181 -19.51 -0.49 -1.12
N LEU A 182 -19.85 -0.09 0.11
CA LEU A 182 -21.24 0.07 0.54
C LEU A 182 -21.93 1.23 -0.20
N ASP A 183 -21.25 2.34 -0.40
CA ASP A 183 -21.79 3.47 -1.15
C ASP A 183 -22.02 3.10 -2.62
N TRP A 184 -21.09 2.36 -3.23
CA TRP A 184 -21.27 1.80 -4.57
C TRP A 184 -22.49 0.86 -4.62
N TYR A 185 -22.63 -0.03 -3.66
CA TYR A 185 -23.77 -0.95 -3.60
C TYR A 185 -25.12 -0.21 -3.48
N LYS A 186 -25.18 0.85 -2.68
CA LYS A 186 -26.37 1.71 -2.57
C LYS A 186 -26.65 2.44 -3.89
N ALA A 187 -25.62 2.92 -4.56
CA ALA A 187 -25.73 3.66 -5.80
C ALA A 187 -26.06 2.78 -7.01
N SER A 188 -25.61 1.52 -7.02
CA SER A 188 -25.85 0.55 -8.11
C SER A 188 -27.33 0.16 -8.25
N ARG A 189 -28.15 0.40 -7.24
CA ARG A 189 -29.60 0.30 -7.34
C ARG A 189 -30.13 1.47 -8.17
N ARG A 190 -30.32 1.23 -9.45
CA ARG A 190 -30.67 2.19 -10.50
C ARG A 190 -31.76 3.20 -10.07
N ALA A 191 -31.53 4.48 -10.40
CA ALA A 191 -32.45 5.61 -10.18
C ALA A 191 -32.81 5.93 -8.71
N THR A 192 -31.94 5.63 -7.76
CA THR A 192 -32.09 6.13 -6.39
C THR A 192 -31.31 7.44 -6.20
N LYS A 193 -31.71 8.25 -5.22
CA LYS A 193 -30.98 9.45 -4.80
C LYS A 193 -29.49 9.15 -4.54
N SER A 194 -29.19 8.03 -3.87
CA SER A 194 -27.83 7.57 -3.59
C SER A 194 -27.04 7.25 -4.86
N ALA A 195 -27.67 6.73 -5.91
CA ALA A 195 -27.01 6.48 -7.17
C ALA A 195 -26.56 7.77 -7.87
N LEU A 196 -27.41 8.80 -7.84
CA LEU A 196 -27.10 10.12 -8.40
C LEU A 196 -25.97 10.81 -7.62
N GLU A 197 -26.02 10.75 -6.29
CA GLU A 197 -24.99 11.32 -5.43
C GLU A 197 -23.63 10.61 -5.63
N PHE A 198 -23.62 9.29 -5.76
CA PHE A 198 -22.40 8.52 -6.04
C PHE A 198 -21.83 8.86 -7.42
N GLY A 199 -22.69 8.88 -8.45
CA GLY A 199 -22.26 9.24 -9.80
C GLY A 199 -21.66 10.65 -9.88
N ALA A 200 -22.24 11.61 -9.15
CA ALA A 200 -21.69 12.96 -9.09
C ALA A 200 -20.35 13.03 -8.31
N LYS A 201 -20.20 12.29 -7.21
CA LYS A 201 -18.94 12.20 -6.44
C LYS A 201 -17.82 11.47 -7.17
N SER A 202 -18.14 10.65 -8.18
CA SER A 202 -17.13 9.98 -9.01
C SER A 202 -16.41 10.93 -9.98
N VAL A 203 -16.96 12.13 -10.18
CA VAL A 203 -16.30 13.19 -10.96
C VAL A 203 -15.17 13.81 -10.14
N GLY A 204 -13.96 13.82 -10.67
CA GLY A 204 -12.79 14.38 -9.98
C GLY A 204 -13.00 15.82 -9.53
N GLY A 205 -12.73 16.12 -8.28
CA GLY A 205 -12.89 17.45 -7.67
C GLY A 205 -14.23 17.70 -6.99
N VAL A 206 -15.20 16.80 -7.08
CA VAL A 206 -16.48 16.91 -6.36
C VAL A 206 -16.37 16.26 -4.99
N THR A 207 -16.40 17.05 -3.93
CA THR A 207 -16.27 16.57 -2.54
C THR A 207 -17.61 16.40 -1.82
N GLN A 208 -18.65 17.14 -2.23
CA GLN A 208 -19.97 17.09 -1.61
C GLN A 208 -21.09 17.26 -2.64
N VAL A 209 -22.07 16.37 -2.58
CA VAL A 209 -23.28 16.40 -3.45
C VAL A 209 -24.48 16.02 -2.62
N THR A 210 -25.57 16.75 -2.83
CA THR A 210 -26.88 16.43 -2.26
C THR A 210 -27.91 16.44 -3.40
N ALA A 211 -28.57 15.32 -3.63
CA ALA A 211 -29.71 15.26 -4.54
C ALA A 211 -31.01 15.51 -3.74
N ASN A 212 -31.82 16.43 -4.21
CA ASN A 212 -33.15 16.72 -3.64
C ASN A 212 -34.24 15.87 -4.29
#